data_8369e6cbeef8e716a9f0f609adc87ca1
#
_entry.id   8369e6cbeef8e716a9f0f609adc87ca1
#
_cell.length_a   1.000
_cell.length_b   1.000
_cell.length_c   1.000
_cell.angle_alpha   90.00
_cell.angle_beta   90.00
_cell.angle_gamma   90.00
#
_symmetry.space_group_name_H-M   'P 1'
#
loop_
_entity.id
_entity.type
_entity.pdbx_description
1 polymer ?
#
loop_
_entity_poly.entity_id
_entity_poly.type
_entity_poly.pdbx_seq_one_letter_code
_entity_poly.pdbx_strand_id
1 'polypeptide(L)'
;MKKSICIEKLFVDLPFYDRFPMVRKTGFDYVEFGSWAQHDIKKIKSLLEENRLQLGCFSGDKDYNLIDPAHCKEFLEYFKRSVEAAHFLDCKNLVIHSNALGEEGRMCTDGNDLNDRTKIACATKNLLEISKIAEAEGLYLQVEPVSTYAKPGYYMTTSDSAADIIRVVGSPNVKLLYDIYHMQLMEGDLVNTLRRNADIIGYIHIGDVPGRHEPGTGEINYPYLKHVLVDELGFDGIFAFELSPLTTMDACLETMHAF
;
A
#
# COMPACT_ATOMS: atom_id res chain seq x y z
N MET A 1 14.42 8.78 8.00
CA MET A 1 13.63 7.89 7.12
C MET A 1 12.57 7.21 7.97
N LYS A 2 11.30 7.29 7.56
CA LYS A 2 10.17 6.64 8.25
C LYS A 2 10.07 5.21 7.75
N LYS A 3 10.14 4.24 8.66
CA LYS A 3 10.09 2.80 8.32
C LYS A 3 8.87 2.15 8.97
N SER A 4 8.05 1.45 8.18
CA SER A 4 6.84 0.73 8.61
C SER A 4 7.02 -0.79 8.48
N ILE A 5 6.31 -1.53 9.29
CA ILE A 5 6.20 -3.00 9.20
C ILE A 5 4.77 -3.39 8.84
N CYS A 6 4.60 -4.18 7.79
CA CYS A 6 3.34 -4.85 7.48
C CYS A 6 3.18 -6.09 8.38
N ILE A 7 2.30 -5.98 9.39
CA ILE A 7 2.10 -7.06 10.37
C ILE A 7 1.27 -8.23 9.82
N GLU A 8 0.76 -8.14 8.60
CA GLU A 8 0.14 -9.26 7.91
C GLU A 8 1.15 -10.17 7.19
N LYS A 9 2.40 -9.73 7.11
CA LYS A 9 3.52 -10.47 6.54
C LYS A 9 4.58 -10.88 7.56
N LEU A 10 4.76 -10.05 8.60
CA LEU A 10 5.71 -10.28 9.68
C LEU A 10 4.97 -10.66 10.97
N PHE A 11 5.61 -11.48 11.79
CA PHE A 11 5.07 -12.01 13.06
C PHE A 11 3.79 -12.84 12.90
N VAL A 12 3.60 -13.47 11.74
CA VAL A 12 2.35 -14.20 11.40
C VAL A 12 2.06 -15.39 12.30
N ASP A 13 3.05 -15.91 13.01
CA ASP A 13 2.90 -16.97 14.01
C ASP A 13 2.17 -16.50 15.28
N LEU A 14 2.02 -15.18 15.46
CA LEU A 14 1.31 -14.57 16.59
C LEU A 14 -0.11 -14.17 16.18
N PRO A 15 -1.07 -14.16 17.13
CA PRO A 15 -2.37 -13.54 16.93
C PRO A 15 -2.21 -12.07 16.50
N PHE A 16 -3.11 -11.57 15.64
CA PHE A 16 -3.00 -10.24 15.03
C PHE A 16 -2.66 -9.11 16.03
N TYR A 17 -3.38 -9.04 17.15
CA TYR A 17 -3.18 -7.98 18.13
C TYR A 17 -1.85 -8.09 18.91
N ASP A 18 -1.30 -9.27 19.03
CA ASP A 18 -0.03 -9.52 19.73
C ASP A 18 1.19 -9.11 18.89
N ARG A 19 0.99 -8.81 17.59
CA ARG A 19 2.02 -8.34 16.67
C ARG A 19 2.43 -6.88 16.92
N PHE A 20 1.53 -6.03 17.41
CA PHE A 20 1.82 -4.61 17.68
C PHE A 20 2.97 -4.40 18.68
N PRO A 21 2.95 -5.02 19.88
CA PRO A 21 4.09 -4.93 20.79
C PRO A 21 5.40 -5.45 20.16
N MET A 22 5.34 -6.43 19.25
CA MET A 22 6.54 -6.94 18.58
C MET A 22 7.15 -5.91 17.65
N VAL A 23 6.34 -5.16 16.87
CA VAL A 23 6.84 -4.05 16.05
C VAL A 23 7.64 -3.06 16.92
N ARG A 24 7.11 -2.65 18.06
CA ARG A 24 7.83 -1.74 18.95
C ARG A 24 9.13 -2.31 19.50
N LYS A 25 9.12 -3.59 19.91
CA LYS A 25 10.32 -4.27 20.42
C LYS A 25 11.45 -4.35 19.38
N THR A 26 11.12 -4.38 18.10
CA THR A 26 12.10 -4.37 17.01
C THR A 26 12.61 -2.98 16.64
N GLY A 27 12.15 -1.91 17.32
CA GLY A 27 12.65 -0.55 17.13
C GLY A 27 12.00 0.24 16.00
N PHE A 28 10.93 -0.28 15.40
CA PHE A 28 10.15 0.46 14.40
C PHE A 28 9.07 1.30 15.06
N ASP A 29 8.77 2.45 14.46
CA ASP A 29 7.77 3.40 14.95
C ASP A 29 6.46 3.35 14.15
N TYR A 30 6.47 2.75 12.96
CA TYR A 30 5.28 2.63 12.10
C TYR A 30 4.90 1.17 11.90
N VAL A 31 3.59 0.96 11.83
CA VAL A 31 2.96 -0.34 11.54
C VAL A 31 1.91 -0.14 10.46
N GLU A 32 1.65 -1.16 9.67
CA GLU A 32 0.54 -1.19 8.72
C GLU A 32 -0.12 -2.56 8.66
N PHE A 33 -1.34 -2.59 8.18
CA PHE A 33 -2.13 -3.80 7.95
C PHE A 33 -3.15 -3.55 6.82
N GLY A 34 -3.76 -4.62 6.28
CA GLY A 34 -4.68 -4.53 5.16
C GLY A 34 -6.00 -3.88 5.53
N SER A 35 -6.94 -4.61 6.10
CA SER A 35 -8.30 -4.12 6.30
C SER A 35 -8.63 -3.81 7.76
N TRP A 36 -9.17 -2.60 8.01
CA TRP A 36 -9.70 -2.20 9.30
C TRP A 36 -11.00 -2.94 9.67
N ALA A 37 -11.81 -3.32 8.67
CA ALA A 37 -13.17 -3.81 8.87
C ALA A 37 -13.26 -5.21 9.51
N GLN A 38 -12.14 -5.94 9.53
CA GLN A 38 -12.06 -7.30 10.11
C GLN A 38 -11.62 -7.29 11.56
N HIS A 39 -11.32 -6.10 12.12
CA HIS A 39 -10.71 -5.97 13.44
C HIS A 39 -11.47 -5.02 14.35
N ASP A 40 -11.27 -5.18 15.66
CA ASP A 40 -11.72 -4.21 16.65
C ASP A 40 -10.79 -2.97 16.60
N ILE A 41 -11.27 -1.91 15.93
CA ILE A 41 -10.50 -0.66 15.77
C ILE A 41 -10.21 0.04 17.10
N LYS A 42 -11.05 -0.15 18.14
CA LYS A 42 -10.78 0.39 19.48
C LYS A 42 -9.59 -0.30 20.12
N LYS A 43 -9.51 -1.62 19.97
CA LYS A 43 -8.36 -2.39 20.42
C LYS A 43 -7.10 -2.02 19.66
N ILE A 44 -7.18 -1.82 18.33
CA ILE A 44 -6.05 -1.33 17.53
C ILE A 44 -5.58 0.03 18.07
N LYS A 45 -6.49 0.98 18.30
CA LYS A 45 -6.15 2.31 18.82
C LYS A 45 -5.39 2.22 20.16
N SER A 46 -5.90 1.43 21.12
CA SER A 46 -5.21 1.21 22.39
C SER A 46 -3.81 0.64 22.20
N LEU A 47 -3.65 -0.34 21.31
CA LEU A 47 -2.34 -0.96 21.05
C LEU A 47 -1.35 0.00 20.38
N LEU A 48 -1.81 0.86 19.48
CA LEU A 48 -0.98 1.92 18.90
C LEU A 48 -0.48 2.88 19.98
N GLU A 49 -1.37 3.34 20.85
CA GLU A 49 -1.05 4.27 21.95
C GLU A 49 -0.11 3.62 23.00
N GLU A 50 -0.44 2.43 23.49
CA GLU A 50 0.34 1.69 24.49
C GLU A 50 1.76 1.40 24.02
N ASN A 51 1.92 1.09 22.73
CA ASN A 51 3.22 0.78 22.13
C ASN A 51 3.89 2.00 21.46
N ARG A 52 3.27 3.18 21.50
CA ARG A 52 3.76 4.41 20.85
C ARG A 52 4.08 4.20 19.37
N LEU A 53 3.18 3.50 18.69
CA LEU A 53 3.25 3.24 17.25
C LEU A 53 2.37 4.22 16.48
N GLN A 54 2.78 4.55 15.26
CA GLN A 54 1.97 5.29 14.29
C GLN A 54 1.47 4.32 13.22
N LEU A 55 0.23 4.51 12.77
CA LEU A 55 -0.30 3.73 11.66
C LEU A 55 0.15 4.34 10.33
N GLY A 56 0.91 3.58 9.53
CA GLY A 56 1.44 4.01 8.24
C GLY A 56 0.36 4.10 7.19
N CYS A 57 -0.36 3.01 6.98
CA CYS A 57 -1.51 2.94 6.07
C CYS A 57 -2.41 1.74 6.41
N PHE A 58 -3.57 1.69 5.78
CA PHE A 58 -4.44 0.53 5.62
C PHE A 58 -5.29 0.68 4.35
N SER A 59 -5.93 -0.41 3.89
CA SER A 59 -6.77 -0.38 2.68
C SER A 59 -8.04 0.45 2.91
N GLY A 60 -8.21 1.47 2.09
CA GLY A 60 -9.41 2.32 2.07
C GLY A 60 -10.59 1.70 1.34
N ASP A 61 -10.37 0.60 0.63
CA ASP A 61 -11.32 -0.16 -0.16
C ASP A 61 -11.41 -1.61 0.32
N LYS A 62 -12.54 -2.26 0.07
CA LYS A 62 -12.80 -3.69 0.31
C LYS A 62 -14.08 -4.09 -0.42
N ASP A 63 -14.13 -5.29 -0.95
CA ASP A 63 -15.29 -5.93 -1.59
C ASP A 63 -15.77 -5.28 -2.91
N TYR A 64 -15.47 -4.00 -3.14
CA TYR A 64 -15.91 -3.27 -4.33
C TYR A 64 -14.73 -2.74 -5.13
N ASN A 65 -14.74 -3.00 -6.44
CA ASN A 65 -13.65 -2.60 -7.32
C ASN A 65 -13.75 -1.13 -7.73
N LEU A 66 -12.60 -0.47 -7.79
CA LEU A 66 -12.47 0.88 -8.34
C LEU A 66 -12.93 0.97 -9.81
N ILE A 67 -12.78 -0.14 -10.55
CA ILE A 67 -13.01 -0.25 -12.00
C ILE A 67 -14.44 -0.66 -12.39
N ASP A 68 -15.30 -0.99 -11.43
CA ASP A 68 -16.64 -1.53 -11.69
C ASP A 68 -17.73 -0.45 -11.57
N PRO A 69 -18.35 -0.04 -12.69
CA PRO A 69 -19.41 0.98 -12.65
C PRO A 69 -20.70 0.50 -11.97
N ALA A 70 -20.91 -0.80 -11.81
CA ALA A 70 -22.09 -1.35 -11.15
C ALA A 70 -22.11 -1.09 -9.63
N HIS A 71 -20.94 -0.91 -9.03
CA HIS A 71 -20.78 -0.80 -7.57
C HIS A 71 -20.17 0.53 -7.10
N CYS A 72 -20.17 1.58 -7.94
CA CYS A 72 -19.61 2.88 -7.57
C CYS A 72 -20.20 3.47 -6.27
N LYS A 73 -21.50 3.26 -6.03
CA LYS A 73 -22.15 3.76 -4.82
C LYS A 73 -21.69 3.04 -3.57
N GLU A 74 -21.64 1.72 -3.62
CA GLU A 74 -21.19 0.87 -2.53
C GLU A 74 -19.71 1.11 -2.22
N PHE A 75 -18.88 1.28 -3.27
CA PHE A 75 -17.48 1.67 -3.15
C PHE A 75 -17.34 3.01 -2.39
N LEU A 76 -18.09 4.04 -2.78
CA LEU A 76 -18.05 5.34 -2.13
C LEU A 76 -18.51 5.28 -0.66
N GLU A 77 -19.57 4.54 -0.36
CA GLU A 77 -20.06 4.38 1.02
C GLU A 77 -19.07 3.60 1.89
N TYR A 78 -18.39 2.60 1.33
CA TYR A 78 -17.31 1.92 2.05
C TYR A 78 -16.14 2.86 2.32
N PHE A 79 -15.72 3.63 1.31
CA PHE A 79 -14.63 4.61 1.45
C PHE A 79 -14.91 5.64 2.55
N LYS A 80 -16.11 6.16 2.65
CA LYS A 80 -16.49 7.09 3.73
C LYS A 80 -16.29 6.48 5.13
N ARG A 81 -16.65 5.22 5.31
CA ARG A 81 -16.39 4.50 6.57
C ARG A 81 -14.89 4.30 6.83
N SER A 82 -14.12 4.09 5.77
CA SER A 82 -12.65 4.03 5.88
C SER A 82 -12.05 5.38 6.30
N VAL A 83 -12.63 6.50 5.86
CA VAL A 83 -12.26 7.85 6.33
C VAL A 83 -12.53 8.01 7.83
N GLU A 84 -13.70 7.57 8.32
CA GLU A 84 -14.02 7.59 9.75
C GLU A 84 -13.03 6.75 10.56
N ALA A 85 -12.69 5.56 10.06
CA ALA A 85 -11.69 4.68 10.68
C ALA A 85 -10.29 5.32 10.66
N ALA A 86 -9.91 6.00 9.58
CA ALA A 86 -8.63 6.69 9.46
C ALA A 86 -8.49 7.82 10.50
N HIS A 87 -9.51 8.63 10.68
CA HIS A 87 -9.54 9.65 11.72
C HIS A 87 -9.46 9.04 13.13
N PHE A 88 -10.24 7.99 13.38
CA PHE A 88 -10.22 7.32 14.68
C PHE A 88 -8.85 6.74 15.03
N LEU A 89 -8.13 6.21 14.04
CA LEU A 89 -6.81 5.58 14.19
C LEU A 89 -5.63 6.54 13.99
N ASP A 90 -5.87 7.83 13.70
CA ASP A 90 -4.84 8.82 13.32
C ASP A 90 -3.99 8.40 12.11
N CYS A 91 -4.59 7.67 11.15
CA CYS A 91 -3.95 7.27 9.92
C CYS A 91 -4.13 8.33 8.83
N LYS A 92 -3.08 8.63 8.08
CA LYS A 92 -3.14 9.62 6.99
C LYS A 92 -3.18 9.02 5.60
N ASN A 93 -2.84 7.74 5.45
CA ASN A 93 -2.74 7.10 4.15
C ASN A 93 -3.75 5.96 4.02
N LEU A 94 -4.52 5.98 2.95
CA LEU A 94 -5.45 4.93 2.57
C LEU A 94 -4.99 4.31 1.25
N VAL A 95 -4.70 3.02 1.25
CA VAL A 95 -4.36 2.29 0.02
C VAL A 95 -5.61 2.05 -0.80
N ILE A 96 -5.54 2.31 -2.09
CA ILE A 96 -6.62 2.12 -3.06
C ILE A 96 -6.17 1.17 -4.16
N HIS A 97 -6.92 0.11 -4.35
CA HIS A 97 -6.67 -0.92 -5.35
C HIS A 97 -7.59 -0.79 -6.57
N SER A 98 -7.13 -1.24 -7.73
CA SER A 98 -8.02 -1.32 -8.91
C SER A 98 -9.09 -2.40 -8.73
N ASN A 99 -8.68 -3.52 -8.15
CA ASN A 99 -9.54 -4.63 -7.77
C ASN A 99 -9.44 -4.80 -6.25
N ALA A 100 -10.52 -4.60 -5.56
CA ALA A 100 -10.53 -4.69 -4.10
C ALA A 100 -10.08 -6.07 -3.59
N LEU A 101 -9.41 -6.08 -2.45
CA LEU A 101 -8.92 -7.27 -1.78
C LEU A 101 -9.83 -7.57 -0.58
N GLY A 102 -10.89 -8.35 -0.81
CA GLY A 102 -11.88 -8.73 0.19
C GLY A 102 -11.34 -9.66 1.27
N GLU A 103 -12.19 -10.54 1.78
CA GLU A 103 -11.81 -11.47 2.86
C GLU A 103 -10.56 -12.30 2.49
N GLU A 104 -9.65 -12.45 3.45
CA GLU A 104 -8.38 -13.18 3.29
C GLU A 104 -7.51 -12.67 2.12
N GLY A 105 -7.65 -11.40 1.74
CA GLY A 105 -6.93 -10.83 0.59
C GLY A 105 -7.35 -11.47 -0.76
N ARG A 106 -8.52 -12.08 -0.82
CA ARG A 106 -9.06 -12.61 -2.07
C ARG A 106 -9.45 -11.47 -2.99
N MET A 107 -8.95 -11.50 -4.21
CA MET A 107 -9.25 -10.45 -5.18
C MET A 107 -10.72 -10.52 -5.63
N CYS A 108 -11.40 -9.37 -5.60
CA CYS A 108 -12.70 -9.21 -6.25
C CYS A 108 -12.53 -9.13 -7.77
N THR A 109 -13.29 -9.92 -8.52
CA THR A 109 -13.18 -9.99 -9.99
C THR A 109 -14.30 -9.27 -10.72
N ASP A 110 -15.22 -8.64 -9.99
CA ASP A 110 -16.33 -7.90 -10.58
C ASP A 110 -15.80 -6.82 -11.52
N GLY A 111 -16.43 -6.68 -12.68
CA GLY A 111 -16.00 -5.74 -13.71
C GLY A 111 -14.78 -6.16 -14.54
N ASN A 112 -14.15 -7.32 -14.28
CA ASN A 112 -12.95 -7.75 -15.03
C ASN A 112 -13.25 -8.08 -16.50
N ASP A 113 -14.47 -8.41 -16.87
CA ASP A 113 -14.95 -8.66 -18.23
C ASP A 113 -15.27 -7.35 -19.01
N LEU A 114 -15.28 -6.20 -18.34
CA LEU A 114 -15.49 -4.90 -18.97
C LEU A 114 -14.29 -4.54 -19.88
N ASN A 115 -14.56 -3.74 -20.89
CA ASN A 115 -13.48 -3.22 -21.74
C ASN A 115 -12.65 -2.16 -21.00
N ASP A 116 -11.39 -1.99 -21.42
CA ASP A 116 -10.43 -1.09 -20.78
C ASP A 116 -10.90 0.36 -20.67
N ARG A 117 -11.60 0.87 -21.70
CA ARG A 117 -12.12 2.25 -21.67
C ARG A 117 -13.12 2.45 -20.55
N THR A 118 -13.98 1.46 -20.31
CA THR A 118 -14.96 1.49 -19.22
C THR A 118 -14.26 1.43 -17.88
N LYS A 119 -13.27 0.54 -17.72
CA LYS A 119 -12.48 0.43 -16.48
C LYS A 119 -11.75 1.71 -16.15
N ILE A 120 -11.02 2.30 -17.10
CA ILE A 120 -10.29 3.56 -16.92
C ILE A 120 -11.25 4.71 -16.58
N ALA A 121 -12.37 4.84 -17.32
CA ALA A 121 -13.35 5.88 -17.08
C ALA A 121 -13.98 5.75 -15.68
N CYS A 122 -14.30 4.53 -15.25
CA CYS A 122 -14.85 4.25 -13.92
C CYS A 122 -13.81 4.57 -12.81
N ALA A 123 -12.58 4.06 -12.94
CA ALA A 123 -11.51 4.32 -12.00
C ALA A 123 -11.23 5.83 -11.85
N THR A 124 -11.13 6.54 -12.98
CA THR A 124 -10.91 8.00 -12.97
C THR A 124 -12.06 8.72 -12.25
N LYS A 125 -13.31 8.38 -12.58
CA LYS A 125 -14.48 8.97 -11.94
C LYS A 125 -14.49 8.72 -10.43
N ASN A 126 -14.29 7.49 -10.01
CA ASN A 126 -14.30 7.12 -8.59
C ASN A 126 -13.16 7.83 -7.83
N LEU A 127 -11.95 7.87 -8.39
CA LEU A 127 -10.83 8.59 -7.80
C LEU A 127 -11.10 10.10 -7.72
N LEU A 128 -11.72 10.73 -8.72
CA LEU A 128 -12.15 12.13 -8.66
C LEU A 128 -13.17 12.38 -7.55
N GLU A 129 -14.05 11.45 -7.25
CA GLU A 129 -15.03 11.60 -6.15
C GLU A 129 -14.36 11.46 -4.78
N ILE A 130 -13.57 10.39 -4.57
CA ILE A 130 -12.94 10.15 -3.28
C ILE A 130 -11.77 11.10 -2.99
N SER A 131 -11.12 11.66 -4.03
CA SER A 131 -10.05 12.65 -3.84
C SER A 131 -10.55 13.94 -3.18
N LYS A 132 -11.76 14.39 -3.52
CA LYS A 132 -12.38 15.56 -2.88
C LYS A 132 -12.64 15.35 -1.39
N ILE A 133 -13.03 14.12 -1.02
CA ILE A 133 -13.20 13.74 0.38
C ILE A 133 -11.82 13.71 1.06
N ALA A 134 -10.83 13.06 0.44
CA ALA A 134 -9.49 12.98 0.99
C ALA A 134 -8.84 14.36 1.18
N GLU A 135 -9.02 15.29 0.24
CA GLU A 135 -8.55 16.67 0.36
C GLU A 135 -9.22 17.40 1.53
N ALA A 136 -10.54 17.30 1.66
CA ALA A 136 -11.29 17.93 2.74
C ALA A 136 -10.91 17.39 4.12
N GLU A 137 -10.61 16.10 4.20
CA GLU A 137 -10.29 15.38 5.44
C GLU A 137 -8.77 15.31 5.73
N GLY A 138 -7.93 15.85 4.86
CA GLY A 138 -6.47 15.86 5.01
C GLY A 138 -5.83 14.46 4.97
N LEU A 139 -6.40 13.57 4.15
CA LEU A 139 -5.92 12.21 3.92
C LEU A 139 -5.23 12.09 2.56
N TYR A 140 -4.39 11.08 2.40
CA TYR A 140 -3.76 10.72 1.13
C TYR A 140 -4.28 9.38 0.64
N LEU A 141 -4.57 9.29 -0.64
CA LEU A 141 -4.94 8.06 -1.34
C LEU A 141 -3.70 7.52 -2.02
N GLN A 142 -3.30 6.32 -1.65
CA GLN A 142 -2.12 5.63 -2.16
C GLN A 142 -2.58 4.56 -3.16
N VAL A 143 -2.60 4.88 -4.45
CA VAL A 143 -3.03 3.94 -5.51
C VAL A 143 -1.93 2.92 -5.74
N GLU A 144 -2.24 1.64 -5.60
CA GLU A 144 -1.27 0.56 -5.69
C GLU A 144 -1.46 -0.31 -6.94
N PRO A 145 -0.50 -0.31 -7.87
CA PRO A 145 -0.37 -1.34 -8.90
C PRO A 145 0.16 -2.65 -8.29
N VAL A 146 -0.51 -3.76 -8.63
CA VAL A 146 -0.18 -5.08 -8.07
C VAL A 146 0.12 -6.08 -9.18
N SER A 147 1.16 -6.91 -9.02
CA SER A 147 1.55 -7.89 -10.01
C SER A 147 0.51 -9.01 -10.19
N THR A 148 0.36 -9.46 -11.43
CA THR A 148 -0.47 -10.62 -11.77
C THR A 148 0.08 -11.94 -11.21
N TYR A 149 1.35 -11.98 -10.80
CA TYR A 149 1.94 -13.11 -10.07
C TYR A 149 1.36 -13.21 -8.66
N ALA A 150 1.17 -12.08 -7.98
CA ALA A 150 0.56 -12.06 -6.65
C ALA A 150 -0.98 -12.15 -6.73
N LYS A 151 -1.59 -11.48 -7.71
CA LYS A 151 -3.05 -11.39 -7.89
C LYS A 151 -3.42 -11.61 -9.36
N PRO A 152 -3.60 -12.86 -9.81
CA PRO A 152 -4.01 -13.15 -11.20
C PRO A 152 -5.30 -12.42 -11.58
N GLY A 153 -5.25 -11.66 -12.69
CA GLY A 153 -6.39 -10.87 -13.16
C GLY A 153 -6.51 -9.46 -12.56
N TYR A 154 -5.57 -9.01 -11.72
CA TYR A 154 -5.52 -7.63 -11.24
C TYR A 154 -5.36 -6.66 -12.42
N TYR A 155 -6.05 -5.52 -12.38
CA TYR A 155 -6.17 -4.64 -13.53
C TYR A 155 -4.99 -3.64 -13.68
N MET A 156 -4.71 -2.85 -12.65
CA MET A 156 -3.58 -1.90 -12.68
C MET A 156 -2.28 -2.62 -12.29
N THR A 157 -1.50 -3.06 -13.26
CA THR A 157 -0.34 -3.92 -13.01
C THR A 157 1.00 -3.23 -13.16
N THR A 158 1.02 -1.98 -13.65
CA THR A 158 2.24 -1.19 -13.84
C THR A 158 2.11 0.18 -13.21
N SER A 159 3.23 0.76 -12.82
CA SER A 159 3.25 2.12 -12.26
C SER A 159 2.71 3.16 -13.25
N ASP A 160 3.00 3.03 -14.54
CA ASP A 160 2.52 3.93 -15.56
C ASP A 160 0.98 3.87 -15.72
N SER A 161 0.38 2.68 -15.60
CA SER A 161 -1.09 2.54 -15.67
C SER A 161 -1.82 3.27 -14.53
N ALA A 162 -1.24 3.29 -13.34
CA ALA A 162 -1.76 4.07 -12.22
C ALA A 162 -1.42 5.56 -12.37
N ALA A 163 -0.20 5.90 -12.76
CA ALA A 163 0.28 7.27 -12.91
C ALA A 163 -0.56 8.08 -13.90
N ASP A 164 -0.96 7.47 -15.02
CA ASP A 164 -1.81 8.14 -16.01
C ASP A 164 -3.15 8.57 -15.40
N ILE A 165 -3.79 7.70 -14.62
CA ILE A 165 -5.06 8.02 -13.95
C ILE A 165 -4.84 9.06 -12.84
N ILE A 166 -3.80 8.92 -12.02
CA ILE A 166 -3.44 9.87 -10.95
C ILE A 166 -3.24 11.27 -11.53
N ARG A 167 -2.52 11.40 -12.65
CA ARG A 167 -2.29 12.69 -13.32
C ARG A 167 -3.55 13.29 -13.92
N VAL A 168 -4.45 12.47 -14.46
CA VAL A 168 -5.76 12.93 -14.96
C VAL A 168 -6.65 13.41 -13.80
N VAL A 169 -6.63 12.74 -12.66
CA VAL A 169 -7.35 13.17 -11.44
C VAL A 169 -6.80 14.50 -10.93
N GLY A 170 -5.48 14.70 -10.96
CA GLY A 170 -4.82 15.97 -10.68
C GLY A 170 -4.89 16.45 -9.22
N SER A 171 -5.35 15.60 -8.31
CA SER A 171 -5.40 15.91 -6.87
C SER A 171 -4.03 15.75 -6.21
N PRO A 172 -3.57 16.71 -5.40
CA PRO A 172 -2.32 16.58 -4.67
C PRO A 172 -2.36 15.45 -3.61
N ASN A 173 -3.56 15.02 -3.23
CA ASN A 173 -3.80 13.98 -2.24
C ASN A 173 -3.94 12.57 -2.84
N VAL A 174 -3.90 12.44 -4.17
CA VAL A 174 -3.86 11.13 -4.85
C VAL A 174 -2.42 10.85 -5.28
N LYS A 175 -1.84 9.82 -4.73
CA LYS A 175 -0.44 9.45 -4.88
C LYS A 175 -0.30 8.01 -5.36
N LEU A 176 0.86 7.70 -5.88
CA LEU A 176 1.27 6.35 -6.23
C LEU A 176 1.91 5.67 -5.01
N LEU A 177 1.38 4.53 -4.59
CA LEU A 177 2.12 3.58 -3.79
C LEU A 177 2.97 2.75 -4.75
N TYR A 178 4.28 2.92 -4.66
CA TYR A 178 5.21 2.17 -5.49
C TYR A 178 5.72 0.95 -4.73
N ASP A 179 5.16 -0.23 -5.02
CA ASP A 179 5.65 -1.49 -4.47
C ASP A 179 6.79 -2.02 -5.35
N ILE A 180 8.01 -1.96 -4.83
CA ILE A 180 9.23 -2.34 -5.55
C ILE A 180 9.18 -3.81 -6.00
N TYR A 181 8.63 -4.72 -5.16
CA TYR A 181 8.47 -6.12 -5.51
C TYR A 181 7.52 -6.33 -6.70
N HIS A 182 6.35 -5.68 -6.66
CA HIS A 182 5.38 -5.80 -7.73
C HIS A 182 5.89 -5.19 -9.03
N MET A 183 6.53 -4.03 -8.97
CA MET A 183 7.03 -3.34 -10.15
C MET A 183 8.26 -4.05 -10.76
N GLN A 184 9.12 -4.68 -9.95
CA GLN A 184 10.18 -5.53 -10.48
C GLN A 184 9.62 -6.68 -11.31
N LEU A 185 8.57 -7.34 -10.81
CA LEU A 185 7.94 -8.48 -11.52
C LEU A 185 7.21 -8.08 -12.81
N MET A 186 6.65 -6.87 -12.85
CA MET A 186 5.77 -6.47 -13.95
C MET A 186 6.46 -5.63 -15.02
N GLU A 187 7.37 -4.74 -14.64
CA GLU A 187 7.95 -3.77 -15.58
C GLU A 187 9.48 -3.70 -15.53
N GLY A 188 10.11 -4.07 -14.40
CA GLY A 188 11.55 -3.86 -14.25
C GLY A 188 11.93 -2.38 -14.36
N ASP A 189 13.16 -2.07 -14.81
CA ASP A 189 13.65 -0.68 -15.01
C ASP A 189 13.31 0.28 -13.86
N LEU A 190 13.37 -0.23 -12.62
CA LEU A 190 12.88 0.42 -11.39
C LEU A 190 13.39 1.87 -11.24
N VAL A 191 14.68 2.09 -11.52
CA VAL A 191 15.30 3.41 -11.33
C VAL A 191 14.69 4.47 -12.24
N ASN A 192 14.53 4.17 -13.53
CA ASN A 192 13.94 5.13 -14.45
C ASN A 192 12.45 5.34 -14.18
N THR A 193 11.76 4.30 -13.77
CA THR A 193 10.34 4.36 -13.39
C THR A 193 10.12 5.21 -12.14
N LEU A 194 10.97 5.05 -11.11
CA LEU A 194 10.96 5.89 -9.92
C LEU A 194 11.23 7.36 -10.26
N ARG A 195 12.23 7.64 -11.09
CA ARG A 195 12.54 9.01 -11.54
C ARG A 195 11.39 9.65 -12.32
N ARG A 196 10.76 8.89 -13.22
CA ARG A 196 9.64 9.36 -14.06
C ARG A 196 8.39 9.71 -13.23
N ASN A 197 8.17 9.00 -12.14
CA ASN A 197 6.99 9.14 -11.28
C ASN A 197 7.27 9.81 -9.92
N ALA A 198 8.46 10.38 -9.72
CA ALA A 198 8.89 10.95 -8.43
C ALA A 198 7.92 12.00 -7.86
N ASP A 199 7.26 12.77 -8.73
CA ASP A 199 6.31 13.84 -8.39
C ASP A 199 5.01 13.31 -7.73
N ILE A 200 4.66 12.06 -8.00
CA ILE A 200 3.41 11.46 -7.53
C ILE A 200 3.62 10.32 -6.51
N ILE A 201 4.84 9.82 -6.32
CA ILE A 201 5.10 8.76 -5.34
C ILE A 201 4.85 9.29 -3.93
N GLY A 202 3.98 8.62 -3.15
CA GLY A 202 3.67 8.98 -1.77
C GLY A 202 4.04 7.93 -0.75
N TYR A 203 4.23 6.68 -1.18
CA TYR A 203 4.48 5.54 -0.31
C TYR A 203 5.31 4.48 -1.04
N ILE A 204 6.20 3.79 -0.32
CA ILE A 204 7.05 2.73 -0.90
C ILE A 204 6.83 1.43 -0.14
N HIS A 205 6.49 0.34 -0.85
CA HIS A 205 6.56 -1.00 -0.32
C HIS A 205 7.87 -1.69 -0.73
N ILE A 206 8.44 -2.45 0.20
CA ILE A 206 9.73 -3.14 0.07
C ILE A 206 9.55 -4.64 0.21
N GLY A 207 10.07 -5.38 -0.75
CA GLY A 207 10.24 -6.83 -0.75
C GLY A 207 11.13 -7.24 -1.91
N ASP A 208 12.03 -8.21 -1.71
CA ASP A 208 12.97 -8.63 -2.75
C ASP A 208 12.36 -9.71 -3.68
N VAL A 209 12.87 -9.81 -4.89
CA VAL A 209 12.48 -10.80 -5.89
C VAL A 209 13.63 -11.80 -6.04
N PRO A 210 13.33 -13.11 -6.06
CA PRO A 210 12.03 -13.76 -5.92
C PRO A 210 11.56 -13.90 -4.45
N GLY A 211 10.30 -14.21 -4.26
CA GLY A 211 9.74 -14.70 -2.99
C GLY A 211 9.27 -13.64 -2.02
N ARG A 212 9.49 -12.34 -2.28
CA ARG A 212 9.07 -11.22 -1.42
C ARG A 212 9.68 -11.28 -0.02
N HIS A 213 11.00 -11.50 0.01
CA HIS A 213 11.80 -11.56 1.22
C HIS A 213 12.50 -10.22 1.52
N GLU A 214 13.33 -10.20 2.57
CA GLU A 214 14.08 -9.02 2.97
C GLU A 214 15.10 -8.55 1.91
N PRO A 215 15.41 -7.23 1.85
CA PRO A 215 16.39 -6.66 0.92
C PRO A 215 17.75 -7.39 0.95
N GLY A 216 18.30 -7.69 -0.24
CA GLY A 216 19.58 -8.37 -0.40
C GLY A 216 19.48 -9.89 -0.44
N THR A 217 18.30 -10.45 -0.41
CA THR A 217 18.06 -11.89 -0.57
C THR A 217 17.76 -12.31 -2.01
N GLY A 218 17.57 -11.33 -2.91
CA GLY A 218 17.19 -11.55 -4.29
C GLY A 218 17.97 -10.70 -5.28
N GLU A 219 17.31 -10.32 -6.38
CA GLU A 219 17.93 -9.67 -7.53
C GLU A 219 17.92 -8.13 -7.49
N ILE A 220 17.21 -7.52 -6.51
CA ILE A 220 17.03 -6.07 -6.47
C ILE A 220 18.22 -5.41 -5.77
N ASN A 221 18.83 -4.41 -6.43
CA ASN A 221 19.90 -3.62 -5.84
C ASN A 221 19.35 -2.54 -4.88
N TYR A 222 18.89 -2.95 -3.70
CA TYR A 222 18.31 -2.07 -2.70
C TYR A 222 19.24 -0.93 -2.23
N PRO A 223 20.56 -1.12 -2.04
CA PRO A 223 21.46 -0.01 -1.73
C PRO A 223 21.41 1.11 -2.78
N TYR A 224 21.36 0.77 -4.06
CA TYR A 224 21.27 1.76 -5.13
C TYR A 224 19.88 2.38 -5.21
N LEU A 225 18.80 1.60 -5.06
CA LEU A 225 17.44 2.16 -5.02
C LEU A 225 17.23 3.11 -3.84
N LYS A 226 17.80 2.81 -2.68
CA LYS A 226 17.78 3.71 -1.52
C LYS A 226 18.49 5.04 -1.85
N HIS A 227 19.68 4.98 -2.46
CA HIS A 227 20.38 6.18 -2.93
C HIS A 227 19.50 7.00 -3.89
N VAL A 228 18.89 6.36 -4.90
CA VAL A 228 18.01 7.06 -5.83
C VAL A 228 16.82 7.70 -5.11
N LEU A 229 16.10 6.96 -4.28
CA LEU A 229 14.90 7.45 -3.60
C LEU A 229 15.22 8.58 -2.60
N VAL A 230 16.23 8.40 -1.76
CA VAL A 230 16.52 9.32 -0.66
C VAL A 230 17.42 10.48 -1.11
N ASP A 231 18.56 10.17 -1.75
CA ASP A 231 19.57 11.18 -2.02
C ASP A 231 19.32 11.94 -3.34
N GLU A 232 18.84 11.26 -4.40
CA GLU A 232 18.57 11.91 -5.68
C GLU A 232 17.16 12.53 -5.72
N LEU A 233 16.12 11.77 -5.31
CA LEU A 233 14.72 12.20 -5.44
C LEU A 233 14.17 12.88 -4.19
N GLY A 234 14.89 12.81 -3.06
CA GLY A 234 14.48 13.46 -1.81
C GLY A 234 13.18 12.88 -1.21
N PHE A 235 12.88 11.60 -1.44
CA PHE A 235 11.69 10.97 -0.90
C PHE A 235 11.74 10.93 0.63
N ASP A 236 10.77 11.58 1.27
CA ASP A 236 10.65 11.70 2.72
C ASP A 236 9.42 10.98 3.31
N GLY A 237 8.72 10.21 2.47
CA GLY A 237 7.56 9.40 2.83
C GLY A 237 7.91 8.17 3.68
N ILE A 238 7.00 7.21 3.70
CA ILE A 238 7.15 5.97 4.44
C ILE A 238 7.68 4.86 3.52
N PHE A 239 8.70 4.15 4.02
CA PHE A 239 9.19 2.88 3.47
C PHE A 239 8.63 1.75 4.30
N ALA A 240 7.77 0.93 3.73
CA ALA A 240 7.12 -0.16 4.45
C ALA A 240 7.63 -1.51 3.99
N PHE A 241 7.99 -2.34 4.95
CA PHE A 241 8.45 -3.70 4.71
C PHE A 241 7.23 -4.63 4.64
N GLU A 242 6.76 -4.89 3.43
CA GLU A 242 5.70 -5.86 3.15
C GLU A 242 6.31 -7.13 2.56
N LEU A 243 6.91 -7.91 3.43
CA LEU A 243 7.73 -9.07 3.08
C LEU A 243 7.62 -10.18 4.14
N SER A 244 8.05 -11.37 3.79
CA SER A 244 8.14 -12.51 4.71
C SER A 244 9.61 -12.92 4.88
N PRO A 245 10.07 -13.24 6.09
CA PRO A 245 11.46 -13.66 6.31
C PRO A 245 11.85 -14.85 5.45
N LEU A 246 13.03 -14.79 4.83
CA LEU A 246 13.56 -15.93 4.09
C LEU A 246 14.01 -17.06 5.03
N THR A 247 14.62 -16.69 6.15
CA THR A 247 15.15 -17.64 7.13
C THR A 247 14.60 -17.38 8.53
N THR A 248 15.23 -16.49 9.29
CA THR A 248 14.81 -16.15 10.65
C THR A 248 14.33 -14.70 10.74
N MET A 249 13.48 -14.43 11.69
CA MET A 249 13.02 -13.06 11.97
C MET A 249 14.20 -12.14 12.31
N ASP A 250 15.16 -12.60 13.09
CA ASP A 250 16.31 -11.78 13.51
C ASP A 250 17.18 -11.37 12.31
N ALA A 251 17.48 -12.29 11.40
CA ALA A 251 18.23 -11.98 10.18
C ALA A 251 17.47 -11.00 9.27
N CYS A 252 16.16 -11.18 9.14
CA CYS A 252 15.29 -10.27 8.40
C CYS A 252 15.32 -8.86 8.99
N LEU A 253 15.14 -8.73 10.31
CA LEU A 253 15.15 -7.44 11.01
C LEU A 253 16.50 -6.73 10.90
N GLU A 254 17.63 -7.47 10.99
CA GLU A 254 18.96 -6.90 10.80
C GLU A 254 19.07 -6.22 9.43
N THR A 255 18.63 -6.90 8.37
CA THR A 255 18.61 -6.35 7.00
C THR A 255 17.68 -5.13 6.86
N MET A 256 16.47 -5.20 7.44
CA MET A 256 15.51 -4.08 7.42
C MET A 256 16.05 -2.84 8.17
N HIS A 257 16.82 -3.03 9.24
CA HIS A 257 17.48 -1.92 9.93
C HIS A 257 18.61 -1.32 9.10
N ALA A 258 19.38 -2.14 8.39
CA ALA A 258 20.47 -1.69 7.53
C ALA A 258 19.98 -0.92 6.29
N PHE A 259 18.78 -1.24 5.79
CA PHE A 259 18.10 -0.44 4.74
C PHE A 259 17.82 0.96 5.26
#